data_4de0455a03b2f10cb38ecedc1d4a7eae
#
_entry.id   4de0455a03b2f10cb38ecedc1d4a7eae
#
_cell.length_a   1.000
_cell.length_b   1.000
_cell.length_c   1.000
_cell.angle_alpha   90.00
_cell.angle_beta   90.00
_cell.angle_gamma   90.00
#
_symmetry.space_group_name_H-M   'P 1'
#
loop_
_entity.id
_entity.type
_entity.pdbx_description
1 polymer ?
#
loop_
_entity_poly.entity_id
_entity_poly.type
_entity_poly.pdbx_seq_one_letter_code
_entity_poly.pdbx_strand_id
1 'polypeptide(L)'
;YEYGQKHNIELQRAKQNIAYLSDCGYEIEHKVADLSSAMSLFHSALTSDEMEIPEGHYEEEQMKATVVPNRNAIFSSILYGYALSVALREECDVKIALGVHSGDHAIYPDCRPEFYSAIGDAFDLGNWDSEKISFHLPYIDGDKETILRDSLKSCKKLNLDFDIVFANTNTSYNPDSKGRSSGTSGADVERILAFYAIGRKDPVEYVKDWEEVLQDALQAQLVYHVTRENGTERAFSGKFDKHFENGEYRCVNC
;
A
#
# COMPACT_ATOMS: atom_id res chain seq x y z
N TYR A 1 9.69 0.63 9.70
CA TYR A 1 10.77 -0.35 9.60
C TYR A 1 11.67 -0.02 8.41
N GLU A 2 12.97 -0.16 8.59
CA GLU A 2 13.97 -0.27 7.54
C GLU A 2 14.32 -1.74 7.42
N TYR A 3 14.16 -2.33 6.21
CA TYR A 3 14.33 -3.79 6.05
C TYR A 3 15.07 -4.17 4.76
N GLY A 4 15.84 -3.22 4.21
CA GLY A 4 16.58 -3.41 2.95
C GLY A 4 15.69 -3.28 1.71
N GLN A 5 14.54 -2.59 1.81
CA GLN A 5 13.71 -2.27 0.65
C GLN A 5 14.48 -1.41 -0.36
N LYS A 6 14.27 -1.67 -1.65
CA LYS A 6 14.92 -0.94 -2.75
C LYS A 6 14.74 0.57 -2.66
N HIS A 7 13.61 1.02 -2.14
CA HIS A 7 13.27 2.44 -2.04
C HIS A 7 12.92 2.80 -0.60
N ASN A 8 13.76 3.57 0.02
CA ASN A 8 13.57 4.08 1.38
C ASN A 8 12.84 5.43 1.44
N ILE A 9 12.28 5.88 0.29
CA ILE A 9 11.51 7.13 0.22
C ILE A 9 10.33 7.14 1.20
N GLU A 10 9.74 5.99 1.49
CA GLU A 10 8.68 5.83 2.48
C GLU A 10 9.09 6.33 3.87
N LEU A 11 10.34 6.07 4.28
CA LEU A 11 10.87 6.55 5.57
C LEU A 11 11.01 8.06 5.59
N GLN A 12 11.40 8.66 4.46
CA GLN A 12 11.50 10.11 4.34
C GLN A 12 10.10 10.75 4.37
N ARG A 13 9.15 10.20 3.64
CA ARG A 13 7.75 10.65 3.62
C ARG A 13 7.10 10.53 5.01
N ALA A 14 7.33 9.41 5.71
CA ALA A 14 6.87 9.26 7.08
C ALA A 14 7.44 10.36 8.01
N LYS A 15 8.74 10.65 7.92
CA LYS A 15 9.36 11.74 8.69
C LYS A 15 8.75 13.11 8.36
N GLN A 16 8.47 13.38 7.08
CA GLN A 16 7.82 14.62 6.64
C GLN A 16 6.40 14.75 7.21
N ASN A 17 5.60 13.66 7.19
CA ASN A 17 4.28 13.65 7.80
C ASN A 17 4.34 13.85 9.32
N ILE A 18 5.25 13.20 10.02
CA ILE A 18 5.44 13.39 11.46
C ILE A 18 5.81 14.84 11.77
N ALA A 19 6.72 15.44 11.00
CA ALA A 19 7.10 16.85 11.17
C ALA A 19 5.88 17.78 10.96
N TYR A 20 5.12 17.57 9.88
CA TYR A 20 3.91 18.34 9.62
C TYR A 20 2.87 18.22 10.75
N LEU A 21 2.63 17.01 11.26
CA LEU A 21 1.72 16.79 12.37
C LEU A 21 2.21 17.46 13.66
N SER A 22 3.52 17.41 13.92
CA SER A 22 4.12 18.11 15.06
C SER A 22 3.97 19.63 14.95
N ASP A 23 4.15 20.20 13.77
CA ASP A 23 3.93 21.63 13.50
C ASP A 23 2.45 22.02 13.68
N CYS A 24 1.53 21.08 13.46
CA CYS A 24 0.10 21.24 13.76
C CYS A 24 -0.26 21.03 15.26
N GLY A 25 0.72 20.76 16.12
CA GLY A 25 0.54 20.64 17.55
C GLY A 25 0.25 19.21 18.06
N TYR A 26 0.46 18.19 17.24
CA TYR A 26 0.31 16.79 17.64
C TYR A 26 1.64 16.24 18.16
N GLU A 27 1.64 15.70 19.37
CA GLU A 27 2.80 15.01 19.94
C GLU A 27 2.86 13.58 19.42
N ILE A 28 3.86 13.28 18.57
CA ILE A 28 4.04 11.96 17.97
C ILE A 28 5.51 11.55 18.12
N GLU A 29 5.74 10.43 18.78
CA GLU A 29 7.04 9.80 18.81
C GLU A 29 7.26 8.97 17.55
N HIS A 30 8.39 9.15 16.88
CA HIS A 30 8.77 8.38 15.69
C HIS A 30 9.99 7.53 15.98
N LYS A 31 9.85 6.23 15.79
CA LYS A 31 10.95 5.25 15.90
C LYS A 31 11.11 4.49 14.59
N VAL A 32 12.36 4.25 14.20
CA VAL A 32 12.71 3.39 13.07
C VAL A 32 13.46 2.18 13.62
N ALA A 33 12.94 0.99 13.35
CA ALA A 33 13.65 -0.26 13.65
C ALA A 33 14.31 -0.76 12.35
N ASP A 34 15.62 -0.95 12.41
CA ASP A 34 16.40 -1.51 11.30
C ASP A 34 16.43 -3.04 11.38
N LEU A 35 15.84 -3.67 10.38
CA LEU A 35 15.76 -5.12 10.21
C LEU A 35 16.53 -5.60 8.96
N SER A 36 17.28 -4.73 8.32
CA SER A 36 17.95 -5.00 7.03
C SER A 36 18.77 -6.28 7.05
N SER A 37 19.54 -6.52 8.13
CA SER A 37 20.35 -7.71 8.27
C SER A 37 19.54 -9.00 8.35
N ALA A 38 18.41 -9.00 9.08
CA ALA A 38 17.55 -10.19 9.18
C ALA A 38 16.77 -10.43 7.90
N MET A 39 16.25 -9.37 7.31
CA MET A 39 15.42 -9.44 6.12
C MET A 39 16.21 -9.70 4.83
N SER A 40 17.53 -9.50 4.82
CA SER A 40 18.43 -9.90 3.71
C SER A 40 18.46 -11.43 3.47
N LEU A 41 17.95 -12.22 4.40
CA LEU A 41 17.78 -13.67 4.22
C LEU A 41 16.57 -14.01 3.34
N PHE A 42 15.69 -13.06 3.05
CA PHE A 42 14.45 -13.30 2.32
C PHE A 42 14.59 -12.82 0.87
N HIS A 43 13.99 -13.59 -0.04
CA HIS A 43 14.06 -13.34 -1.47
C HIS A 43 12.75 -12.73 -1.98
N SER A 44 12.80 -11.50 -2.50
CA SER A 44 11.63 -10.78 -3.04
C SER A 44 12.09 -9.71 -4.04
N ALA A 45 11.25 -9.38 -5.01
CA ALA A 45 11.49 -8.27 -5.94
C ALA A 45 11.62 -6.91 -5.23
N LEU A 46 11.10 -6.78 -4.01
CA LEU A 46 11.20 -5.54 -3.23
C LEU A 46 12.52 -5.38 -2.48
N THR A 47 13.27 -6.47 -2.28
CA THR A 47 14.52 -6.47 -1.47
C THR A 47 15.74 -6.96 -2.24
N SER A 48 15.57 -7.58 -3.42
CA SER A 48 16.67 -8.11 -4.23
C SER A 48 16.92 -7.25 -5.47
N ASP A 49 18.15 -6.79 -5.67
CA ASP A 49 18.54 -6.04 -6.87
C ASP A 49 18.55 -6.90 -8.14
N GLU A 50 18.57 -8.23 -8.00
CA GLU A 50 18.55 -9.18 -9.11
C GLU A 50 17.18 -9.39 -9.72
N MET A 51 16.10 -8.94 -9.06
CA MET A 51 14.71 -9.10 -9.50
C MET A 51 14.13 -7.76 -9.92
N GLU A 52 13.49 -7.72 -11.10
CA GLU A 52 12.71 -6.56 -11.50
C GLU A 52 11.36 -6.52 -10.76
N ILE A 53 10.88 -5.31 -10.47
CA ILE A 53 9.56 -5.11 -9.89
C ILE A 53 8.54 -5.26 -11.01
N PRO A 54 7.54 -6.17 -10.89
CA PRO A 54 6.53 -6.35 -11.93
C PRO A 54 5.64 -5.11 -12.07
N GLU A 55 5.24 -4.85 -13.31
CA GLU A 55 4.28 -3.80 -13.66
C GLU A 55 2.93 -4.43 -14.05
N GLY A 56 1.85 -3.64 -14.02
CA GLY A 56 0.51 -4.06 -14.42
C GLY A 56 -0.50 -4.00 -13.29
N HIS A 57 -1.64 -4.69 -13.46
CA HIS A 57 -2.71 -4.68 -12.47
C HIS A 57 -2.30 -5.44 -11.20
N TYR A 58 -2.72 -4.92 -10.04
CA TYR A 58 -2.25 -5.39 -8.73
C TYR A 58 -2.58 -6.86 -8.43
N GLU A 59 -3.68 -7.38 -8.95
CA GLU A 59 -4.11 -8.77 -8.70
C GLU A 59 -3.50 -9.80 -9.66
N GLU A 60 -2.61 -9.41 -10.56
CA GLU A 60 -1.96 -10.33 -11.48
C GLU A 60 -0.96 -11.24 -10.75
N GLU A 61 -0.83 -12.50 -11.23
CA GLU A 61 -0.02 -13.52 -10.58
C GLU A 61 1.46 -13.14 -10.44
N GLN A 62 1.99 -12.37 -11.39
CA GLN A 62 3.36 -11.85 -11.34
C GLN A 62 3.64 -10.96 -10.12
N MET A 63 2.61 -10.32 -9.56
CA MET A 63 2.74 -9.50 -8.36
C MET A 63 3.16 -10.29 -7.13
N LYS A 64 3.01 -11.63 -7.12
CA LYS A 64 3.52 -12.49 -6.04
C LYS A 64 5.03 -12.36 -5.85
N ALA A 65 5.79 -11.93 -6.87
CA ALA A 65 7.22 -11.66 -6.75
C ALA A 65 7.54 -10.51 -5.77
N THR A 66 6.56 -9.63 -5.49
CA THR A 66 6.71 -8.54 -4.51
C THR A 66 6.49 -8.98 -3.07
N VAL A 67 6.01 -10.20 -2.84
CA VAL A 67 5.81 -10.73 -1.49
C VAL A 67 7.17 -10.92 -0.81
N VAL A 68 7.39 -10.22 0.30
CA VAL A 68 8.51 -10.50 1.20
C VAL A 68 8.04 -11.53 2.22
N PRO A 69 8.57 -12.77 2.21
CA PRO A 69 8.06 -13.84 3.05
C PRO A 69 7.96 -13.44 4.53
N ASN A 70 6.80 -13.68 5.12
CA ASN A 70 6.54 -13.46 6.55
C ASN A 70 6.75 -12.02 7.07
N ARG A 71 6.83 -11.02 6.19
CA ARG A 71 7.15 -9.63 6.55
C ARG A 71 6.18 -9.07 7.58
N ASN A 72 4.88 -9.19 7.34
CA ASN A 72 3.86 -8.61 8.23
C ASN A 72 3.81 -9.32 9.59
N ALA A 73 4.10 -10.63 9.67
CA ALA A 73 4.24 -11.34 10.93
C ALA A 73 5.44 -10.81 11.76
N ILE A 74 6.59 -10.61 11.11
CA ILE A 74 7.81 -10.09 11.76
C ILE A 74 7.55 -8.68 12.28
N PHE A 75 6.98 -7.80 11.45
CA PHE A 75 6.65 -6.44 11.83
C PHE A 75 5.65 -6.38 12.98
N SER A 76 4.60 -7.21 12.91
CA SER A 76 3.59 -7.31 13.97
C SER A 76 4.18 -7.84 15.27
N SER A 77 5.11 -8.82 15.21
CA SER A 77 5.75 -9.38 16.41
C SER A 77 6.62 -8.35 17.13
N ILE A 78 7.41 -7.57 16.39
CA ILE A 78 8.25 -6.51 16.95
C ILE A 78 7.38 -5.39 17.53
N LEU A 79 6.35 -4.98 16.78
CA LEU A 79 5.44 -3.93 17.20
C LEU A 79 4.65 -4.34 18.45
N TYR A 80 4.21 -5.61 18.51
CA TYR A 80 3.51 -6.14 19.69
C TYR A 80 4.39 -6.13 20.92
N GLY A 81 5.63 -6.62 20.82
CA GLY A 81 6.58 -6.60 21.94
C GLY A 81 6.89 -5.18 22.41
N TYR A 82 7.01 -4.22 21.50
CA TYR A 82 7.17 -2.81 21.84
C TYR A 82 5.91 -2.25 22.53
N ALA A 83 4.72 -2.51 21.96
CA ALA A 83 3.45 -2.06 22.52
C ALA A 83 3.22 -2.60 23.93
N LEU A 84 3.49 -3.89 24.16
CA LEU A 84 3.40 -4.51 25.48
C LEU A 84 4.38 -3.87 26.48
N SER A 85 5.61 -3.59 26.04
CA SER A 85 6.60 -2.90 26.87
C SER A 85 6.16 -1.48 27.26
N VAL A 86 5.47 -0.77 26.35
CA VAL A 86 4.87 0.55 26.66
C VAL A 86 3.71 0.40 27.63
N ALA A 87 2.80 -0.55 27.37
CA ALA A 87 1.63 -0.79 28.21
C ALA A 87 2.00 -1.09 29.67
N LEU A 88 3.04 -1.91 29.87
CA LEU A 88 3.52 -2.26 31.21
C LEU A 88 4.25 -1.10 31.90
N ARG A 89 5.01 -0.31 31.16
CA ARG A 89 5.75 0.83 31.72
C ARG A 89 4.85 2.00 32.10
N GLU A 90 3.87 2.30 31.24
CA GLU A 90 2.96 3.44 31.41
C GLU A 90 1.64 3.05 32.12
N GLU A 91 1.48 1.78 32.48
CA GLU A 91 0.28 1.22 33.12
C GLU A 91 -1.02 1.54 32.34
N CYS A 92 -1.01 1.38 31.01
CA CYS A 92 -2.11 1.71 30.11
C CYS A 92 -2.41 0.62 29.11
N ASP A 93 -3.57 0.68 28.47
CA ASP A 93 -3.89 -0.14 27.30
C ASP A 93 -3.31 0.49 26.04
N VAL A 94 -2.81 -0.35 25.12
CA VAL A 94 -2.20 0.08 23.85
C VAL A 94 -2.92 -0.54 22.66
N LYS A 95 -3.25 0.28 21.67
CA LYS A 95 -3.79 -0.19 20.38
C LYS A 95 -2.71 -0.12 19.31
N ILE A 96 -2.52 -1.25 18.62
CA ILE A 96 -1.67 -1.35 17.44
C ILE A 96 -2.55 -1.08 16.21
N ALA A 97 -2.38 0.08 15.58
CA ALA A 97 -3.11 0.43 14.37
C ALA A 97 -2.30 0.05 13.13
N LEU A 98 -2.92 -0.68 12.19
CA LEU A 98 -2.31 -1.06 10.91
C LEU A 98 -3.22 -0.65 9.76
N GLY A 99 -2.62 -0.18 8.67
CA GLY A 99 -3.31 0.27 7.46
C GLY A 99 -3.56 -0.83 6.43
N VAL A 100 -3.64 -2.09 6.86
CA VAL A 100 -3.97 -3.21 5.96
C VAL A 100 -5.38 -3.07 5.41
N HIS A 101 -5.58 -3.44 4.14
CA HIS A 101 -6.84 -3.26 3.44
C HIS A 101 -7.14 -4.42 2.47
N SER A 102 -8.40 -4.51 2.01
CA SER A 102 -8.88 -5.64 1.20
C SER A 102 -8.20 -5.73 -0.18
N GLY A 103 -7.75 -4.63 -0.75
CA GLY A 103 -7.02 -4.62 -2.03
C GLY A 103 -5.75 -5.50 -2.01
N ASP A 104 -5.15 -5.67 -0.83
CA ASP A 104 -3.96 -6.50 -0.66
C ASP A 104 -4.26 -8.01 -0.53
N HIS A 105 -5.51 -8.41 -0.24
CA HIS A 105 -5.86 -9.79 0.16
C HIS A 105 -5.61 -10.84 -0.93
N ALA A 106 -5.67 -10.46 -2.20
CA ALA A 106 -5.44 -11.38 -3.31
C ALA A 106 -3.98 -11.84 -3.39
N ILE A 107 -3.04 -10.93 -3.15
CA ILE A 107 -1.59 -11.15 -3.32
C ILE A 107 -0.88 -11.42 -1.99
N TYR A 108 -1.30 -10.76 -0.91
CA TYR A 108 -0.65 -10.85 0.39
C TYR A 108 -1.54 -11.58 1.41
N PRO A 109 -1.35 -12.91 1.61
CA PRO A 109 -2.13 -13.67 2.58
C PRO A 109 -2.03 -13.12 4.01
N ASP A 110 -0.90 -12.49 4.34
CA ASP A 110 -0.61 -11.85 5.62
C ASP A 110 -1.22 -10.44 5.79
N CYS A 111 -2.12 -10.04 4.85
CA CYS A 111 -2.97 -8.86 4.99
C CYS A 111 -4.44 -9.22 5.29
N ARG A 112 -4.80 -10.52 5.38
CA ARG A 112 -6.17 -10.99 5.54
C ARG A 112 -6.66 -10.96 6.99
N PRO A 113 -7.99 -10.85 7.22
CA PRO A 113 -8.55 -10.87 8.58
C PRO A 113 -8.18 -12.11 9.38
N GLU A 114 -8.18 -13.30 8.73
CA GLU A 114 -7.85 -14.58 9.37
C GLU A 114 -6.40 -14.61 9.88
N PHE A 115 -5.48 -13.97 9.14
CA PHE A 115 -4.10 -13.86 9.56
C PHE A 115 -3.97 -13.03 10.85
N TYR A 116 -4.63 -11.86 10.90
CA TYR A 116 -4.57 -11.00 12.09
C TYR A 116 -5.32 -11.58 13.28
N SER A 117 -6.38 -12.35 13.07
CA SER A 117 -7.01 -13.13 14.14
C SER A 117 -6.04 -14.18 14.70
N ALA A 118 -5.42 -14.98 13.82
CA ALA A 118 -4.51 -16.06 14.25
C ALA A 118 -3.24 -15.54 14.95
N ILE A 119 -2.63 -14.44 14.43
CA ILE A 119 -1.43 -13.89 15.07
C ILE A 119 -1.77 -13.20 16.40
N GLY A 120 -2.94 -12.58 16.52
CA GLY A 120 -3.47 -12.05 17.78
C GLY A 120 -3.63 -13.14 18.82
N ASP A 121 -4.32 -14.23 18.48
CA ASP A 121 -4.48 -15.40 19.35
C ASP A 121 -3.12 -15.97 19.79
N ALA A 122 -2.14 -16.03 18.88
CA ALA A 122 -0.79 -16.51 19.20
C ALA A 122 -0.07 -15.60 20.21
N PHE A 123 -0.23 -14.28 20.08
CA PHE A 123 0.34 -13.31 21.01
C PHE A 123 -0.34 -13.39 22.38
N ASP A 124 -1.66 -13.57 22.41
CA ASP A 124 -2.43 -13.71 23.67
C ASP A 124 -2.03 -14.99 24.44
N LEU A 125 -1.79 -16.07 23.72
CA LEU A 125 -1.30 -17.32 24.34
C LEU A 125 0.18 -17.25 24.75
N GLY A 126 0.97 -16.42 24.08
CA GLY A 126 2.43 -16.38 24.24
C GLY A 126 2.95 -15.33 25.24
N ASN A 127 2.10 -14.44 25.75
CA ASN A 127 2.52 -13.34 26.61
C ASN A 127 1.62 -13.17 27.85
N TRP A 128 2.23 -12.77 28.96
CA TRP A 128 1.49 -12.26 30.11
C TRP A 128 0.99 -10.84 29.82
N ASP A 129 -0.12 -10.43 30.45
CA ASP A 129 -0.74 -9.10 30.32
C ASP A 129 -1.15 -8.75 28.87
N SER A 130 -1.38 -9.74 28.03
CA SER A 130 -1.77 -9.58 26.61
C SER A 130 -3.09 -8.83 26.45
N GLU A 131 -3.98 -8.87 27.45
CA GLU A 131 -5.26 -8.15 27.47
C GLU A 131 -5.10 -6.63 27.40
N LYS A 132 -3.89 -6.10 27.66
CA LYS A 132 -3.57 -4.67 27.50
C LYS A 132 -3.35 -4.25 26.05
N ILE A 133 -3.19 -5.21 25.15
CA ILE A 133 -2.87 -4.94 23.73
C ILE A 133 -4.05 -5.34 22.85
N SER A 134 -4.37 -4.52 21.87
CA SER A 134 -5.36 -4.87 20.85
C SER A 134 -4.94 -4.37 19.47
N PHE A 135 -5.27 -5.14 18.43
CA PHE A 135 -5.16 -4.66 17.05
C PHE A 135 -6.34 -3.78 16.68
N HIS A 136 -6.05 -2.70 15.97
CA HIS A 136 -7.01 -1.81 15.34
C HIS A 136 -6.75 -1.79 13.85
N LEU A 137 -7.62 -2.43 13.06
CA LEU A 137 -7.48 -2.64 11.62
C LEU A 137 -8.65 -1.96 10.90
N PRO A 138 -8.70 -0.62 10.87
CA PRO A 138 -9.89 0.12 10.46
C PRO A 138 -10.28 -0.09 9.00
N TYR A 139 -9.36 -0.59 8.16
CA TYR A 139 -9.55 -0.73 6.72
C TYR A 139 -9.44 -2.18 6.23
N ILE A 140 -9.47 -3.16 7.15
CA ILE A 140 -9.27 -4.58 6.81
C ILE A 140 -10.25 -5.06 5.73
N ASP A 141 -11.48 -4.57 5.72
CA ASP A 141 -12.52 -4.86 4.73
C ASP A 141 -12.73 -3.71 3.72
N GLY A 142 -11.92 -2.67 3.78
CA GLY A 142 -11.95 -1.50 2.91
C GLY A 142 -10.89 -1.56 1.82
N ASP A 143 -10.89 -0.56 0.96
CA ASP A 143 -9.93 -0.34 -0.13
C ASP A 143 -9.26 1.04 -0.02
N LYS A 144 -8.41 1.40 -0.97
CA LYS A 144 -7.76 2.72 -0.98
C LYS A 144 -8.75 3.87 -1.12
N GLU A 145 -9.89 3.67 -1.81
CA GLU A 145 -10.95 4.69 -1.87
C GLU A 145 -11.55 4.93 -0.48
N THR A 146 -11.85 3.87 0.25
CA THR A 146 -12.34 3.93 1.63
C THR A 146 -11.37 4.69 2.54
N ILE A 147 -10.07 4.38 2.44
CA ILE A 147 -9.01 5.08 3.18
C ILE A 147 -9.01 6.58 2.85
N LEU A 148 -9.07 6.95 1.57
CA LEU A 148 -9.06 8.35 1.15
C LEU A 148 -10.30 9.11 1.65
N ARG A 149 -11.49 8.51 1.54
CA ARG A 149 -12.75 9.11 2.03
C ARG A 149 -12.76 9.31 3.53
N ASP A 150 -12.23 8.37 4.29
CA ASP A 150 -12.08 8.51 5.75
C ASP A 150 -11.03 9.55 6.11
N SER A 151 -9.92 9.56 5.39
CA SER A 151 -8.84 10.54 5.58
C SER A 151 -9.32 11.98 5.31
N LEU A 152 -10.18 12.21 4.31
CA LEU A 152 -10.80 13.53 4.08
C LEU A 152 -11.61 14.00 5.31
N LYS A 153 -12.38 13.09 5.93
CA LYS A 153 -13.15 13.40 7.14
C LYS A 153 -12.23 13.66 8.33
N SER A 154 -11.22 12.81 8.49
CA SER A 154 -10.26 12.88 9.59
C SER A 154 -9.39 14.14 9.50
N CYS A 155 -8.86 14.49 8.33
CA CYS A 155 -8.11 15.74 8.13
C CYS A 155 -8.97 16.96 8.44
N LYS A 156 -10.23 16.97 7.97
CA LYS A 156 -11.16 18.06 8.30
C LYS A 156 -11.41 18.17 9.81
N LYS A 157 -11.64 17.04 10.49
CA LYS A 157 -11.87 17.00 11.95
C LYS A 157 -10.67 17.47 12.75
N LEU A 158 -9.46 17.13 12.29
CA LEU A 158 -8.19 17.43 12.94
C LEU A 158 -7.59 18.75 12.48
N ASN A 159 -8.27 19.49 11.60
CA ASN A 159 -7.76 20.73 10.99
C ASN A 159 -6.39 20.54 10.30
N LEU A 160 -6.24 19.44 9.57
CA LEU A 160 -5.07 19.11 8.76
C LEU A 160 -5.34 19.36 7.29
N ASP A 161 -4.31 19.71 6.54
CA ASP A 161 -4.38 19.79 5.09
C ASP A 161 -4.23 18.37 4.49
N PHE A 162 -5.28 17.91 3.82
CA PHE A 162 -5.30 16.58 3.18
C PHE A 162 -4.21 16.43 2.11
N ASP A 163 -3.99 17.47 1.30
CA ASP A 163 -3.03 17.40 0.20
C ASP A 163 -1.59 17.37 0.74
N ILE A 164 -1.29 18.07 1.82
CA ILE A 164 0.02 17.98 2.48
C ILE A 164 0.24 16.57 3.06
N VAL A 165 -0.76 16.01 3.76
CA VAL A 165 -0.66 14.65 4.32
C VAL A 165 -0.38 13.64 3.21
N PHE A 166 -1.11 13.70 2.10
CA PHE A 166 -0.97 12.71 1.02
C PHE A 166 0.21 12.97 0.09
N ALA A 167 0.68 14.22 -0.07
CA ALA A 167 1.94 14.51 -0.75
C ALA A 167 3.14 13.88 -0.02
N ASN A 168 3.03 13.70 1.29
CA ASN A 168 4.03 13.04 2.14
C ASN A 168 3.79 11.53 2.29
N THR A 169 3.21 10.88 1.30
CA THR A 169 3.07 9.42 1.24
C THR A 169 3.75 8.87 -0.01
N ASN A 170 4.00 7.57 -0.03
CA ASN A 170 4.47 6.86 -1.22
C ASN A 170 3.84 5.47 -1.27
N THR A 171 3.41 5.07 -2.46
CA THR A 171 2.93 3.71 -2.75
C THR A 171 3.69 3.08 -3.91
N SER A 172 4.44 3.87 -4.68
CA SER A 172 5.19 3.39 -5.83
C SER A 172 6.31 2.43 -5.40
N TYR A 173 6.33 1.26 -6.00
CA TYR A 173 7.43 0.31 -5.82
C TYR A 173 8.66 0.65 -6.66
N ASN A 174 8.53 1.56 -7.64
CA ASN A 174 9.60 1.97 -8.54
C ASN A 174 9.61 3.51 -8.75
N PRO A 175 9.82 4.31 -7.69
CA PRO A 175 9.97 5.75 -7.85
C PRO A 175 11.28 6.07 -8.56
N ASP A 176 11.32 7.19 -9.28
CA ASP A 176 12.55 7.66 -9.91
C ASP A 176 13.56 8.22 -8.88
N SER A 177 14.74 8.62 -9.35
CA SER A 177 15.81 9.18 -8.50
C SER A 177 15.42 10.48 -7.78
N LYS A 178 14.33 11.15 -8.19
CA LYS A 178 13.76 12.34 -7.54
C LYS A 178 12.61 11.98 -6.58
N GLY A 179 12.26 10.69 -6.47
CA GLY A 179 11.17 10.21 -5.63
C GLY A 179 9.78 10.40 -6.25
N ARG A 180 9.67 10.62 -7.57
CA ARG A 180 8.41 10.69 -8.27
C ARG A 180 7.90 9.28 -8.57
N SER A 181 6.60 9.05 -8.39
CA SER A 181 5.97 7.76 -8.66
C SER A 181 5.98 7.43 -10.15
N SER A 182 6.22 6.17 -10.51
CA SER A 182 6.21 5.73 -11.92
C SER A 182 4.82 5.85 -12.55
N GLY A 183 3.76 5.60 -11.78
CA GLY A 183 2.38 5.51 -12.25
C GLY A 183 2.02 4.17 -12.87
N THR A 184 2.96 3.20 -12.92
CA THR A 184 2.81 1.92 -13.65
C THR A 184 2.79 0.69 -12.75
N SER A 185 3.27 0.80 -11.50
CA SER A 185 3.16 -0.31 -10.54
C SER A 185 1.71 -0.57 -10.17
N GLY A 186 1.36 -1.81 -9.81
CA GLY A 186 0.00 -2.15 -9.36
C GLY A 186 -0.49 -1.25 -8.24
N ALA A 187 0.39 -0.94 -7.27
CA ALA A 187 0.08 -0.03 -6.17
C ALA A 187 -0.14 1.42 -6.62
N ASP A 188 0.58 1.90 -7.67
CA ASP A 188 0.33 3.20 -8.29
C ASP A 188 -1.03 3.23 -8.98
N VAL A 189 -1.34 2.21 -9.79
CA VAL A 189 -2.64 2.10 -10.52
C VAL A 189 -3.80 2.16 -9.53
N GLU A 190 -3.77 1.36 -8.48
CA GLU A 190 -4.82 1.34 -7.46
C GLU A 190 -4.95 2.69 -6.75
N ARG A 191 -3.83 3.37 -6.43
CA ARG A 191 -3.83 4.70 -5.83
C ARG A 191 -4.43 5.76 -6.76
N ILE A 192 -4.02 5.79 -8.03
CA ILE A 192 -4.52 6.73 -9.03
C ILE A 192 -6.03 6.58 -9.19
N LEU A 193 -6.53 5.34 -9.31
CA LEU A 193 -7.95 5.06 -9.42
C LEU A 193 -8.74 5.46 -8.17
N ALA A 194 -8.18 5.27 -6.97
CA ALA A 194 -8.80 5.70 -5.73
C ALA A 194 -8.93 7.25 -5.64
N PHE A 195 -7.90 8.00 -6.03
CA PHE A 195 -7.99 9.46 -6.12
C PHE A 195 -9.00 9.92 -7.17
N TYR A 196 -9.05 9.26 -8.33
CA TYR A 196 -10.05 9.52 -9.36
C TYR A 196 -11.47 9.27 -8.84
N ALA A 197 -11.71 8.17 -8.12
CA ALA A 197 -13.02 7.82 -7.56
C ALA A 197 -13.55 8.84 -6.53
N ILE A 198 -12.66 9.52 -5.82
CA ILE A 198 -13.04 10.61 -4.90
C ILE A 198 -13.09 11.99 -5.57
N GLY A 199 -12.87 12.06 -6.90
CA GLY A 199 -12.91 13.30 -7.68
C GLY A 199 -11.76 14.26 -7.41
N ARG A 200 -10.58 13.75 -7.04
CA ARG A 200 -9.39 14.57 -6.74
C ARG A 200 -8.20 14.12 -7.58
N LYS A 201 -7.28 15.06 -7.83
CA LYS A 201 -5.94 14.76 -8.29
C LYS A 201 -5.10 14.28 -7.11
N ASP A 202 -4.26 13.26 -7.33
CA ASP A 202 -3.28 12.84 -6.33
C ASP A 202 -2.21 13.94 -6.14
N PRO A 203 -1.91 14.36 -4.91
CA PRO A 203 -0.91 15.38 -4.65
C PRO A 203 0.55 14.92 -4.78
N VAL A 204 0.84 13.61 -4.95
CA VAL A 204 2.21 13.17 -5.22
C VAL A 204 2.64 13.53 -6.65
N GLU A 205 3.94 13.66 -6.85
CA GLU A 205 4.50 13.85 -8.18
C GLU A 205 4.66 12.51 -8.91
N TYR A 206 4.24 12.48 -10.16
CA TYR A 206 4.47 11.38 -11.09
C TYR A 206 5.53 11.73 -12.13
N VAL A 207 6.12 10.71 -12.75
CA VAL A 207 7.08 10.90 -13.86
C VAL A 207 6.39 11.51 -15.07
N LYS A 208 5.13 11.14 -15.32
CA LYS A 208 4.25 11.70 -16.34
C LYS A 208 3.24 12.68 -15.72
N ASP A 209 2.54 13.43 -16.55
CA ASP A 209 1.45 14.28 -16.10
C ASP A 209 0.28 13.45 -15.56
N TRP A 210 -0.51 14.05 -14.66
CA TRP A 210 -1.65 13.38 -14.02
C TRP A 210 -2.64 12.79 -15.02
N GLU A 211 -2.95 13.52 -16.07
CA GLU A 211 -3.88 13.12 -17.10
C GLU A 211 -3.40 11.87 -17.84
N GLU A 212 -2.10 11.77 -18.09
CA GLU A 212 -1.48 10.60 -18.73
C GLU A 212 -1.49 9.38 -17.80
N VAL A 213 -1.05 9.53 -16.54
CA VAL A 213 -1.04 8.40 -15.58
C VAL A 213 -2.46 7.92 -15.28
N LEU A 214 -3.45 8.80 -15.26
CA LEU A 214 -4.85 8.45 -15.09
C LEU A 214 -5.37 7.64 -16.28
N GLN A 215 -5.06 8.04 -17.51
CA GLN A 215 -5.45 7.28 -18.70
C GLN A 215 -4.78 5.91 -18.73
N ASP A 216 -3.50 5.81 -18.39
CA ASP A 216 -2.78 4.55 -18.29
C ASP A 216 -3.41 3.62 -17.23
N ALA A 217 -3.76 4.16 -16.05
CA ALA A 217 -4.40 3.41 -14.98
C ALA A 217 -5.82 2.91 -15.34
N LEU A 218 -6.63 3.77 -15.97
CA LEU A 218 -7.96 3.38 -16.48
C LEU A 218 -7.86 2.31 -17.56
N GLN A 219 -6.86 2.38 -18.43
CA GLN A 219 -6.61 1.36 -19.44
C GLN A 219 -6.18 0.03 -18.81
N ALA A 220 -5.30 0.05 -17.80
CA ALA A 220 -4.88 -1.14 -17.07
C ALA A 220 -6.07 -1.82 -16.37
N GLN A 221 -6.94 -1.05 -15.73
CA GLN A 221 -8.16 -1.56 -15.11
C GLN A 221 -9.11 -2.18 -16.14
N LEU A 222 -9.31 -1.52 -17.30
CA LEU A 222 -10.16 -2.04 -18.38
C LEU A 222 -9.62 -3.37 -18.93
N VAL A 223 -8.31 -3.46 -19.16
CA VAL A 223 -7.65 -4.69 -19.60
C VAL A 223 -7.88 -5.81 -18.59
N TYR A 224 -7.69 -5.56 -17.30
CA TYR A 224 -7.95 -6.54 -16.25
C TYR A 224 -9.41 -6.96 -16.23
N HIS A 225 -10.35 -6.01 -16.26
CA HIS A 225 -11.79 -6.27 -16.27
C HIS A 225 -12.22 -7.17 -17.44
N VAL A 226 -11.72 -6.89 -18.64
CA VAL A 226 -12.07 -7.68 -19.83
C VAL A 226 -11.41 -9.05 -19.82
N THR A 227 -10.15 -9.15 -19.40
CA THR A 227 -9.36 -10.38 -19.57
C THR A 227 -9.44 -11.33 -18.35
N ARG A 228 -9.82 -10.85 -17.17
CA ARG A 228 -9.83 -11.63 -15.91
C ARG A 228 -11.20 -11.72 -15.26
N GLU A 229 -12.03 -10.68 -15.38
CA GLU A 229 -13.33 -10.62 -14.72
C GLU A 229 -14.51 -10.93 -15.68
N ASN A 230 -14.23 -11.41 -16.89
CA ASN A 230 -15.25 -11.66 -17.94
C ASN A 230 -16.05 -10.42 -18.33
N GLY A 231 -15.48 -9.24 -18.16
CA GLY A 231 -16.07 -7.97 -18.57
C GLY A 231 -15.99 -7.74 -20.07
N THR A 232 -16.56 -6.64 -20.51
CA THR A 232 -16.44 -6.15 -21.87
C THR A 232 -16.19 -4.65 -21.87
N GLU A 233 -15.43 -4.16 -22.85
CA GLU A 233 -15.35 -2.73 -23.09
C GLU A 233 -16.65 -2.20 -23.70
N ARG A 234 -16.85 -0.88 -23.65
CA ARG A 234 -18.02 -0.24 -24.24
C ARG A 234 -18.10 -0.54 -25.74
N ALA A 235 -19.31 -0.78 -26.25
CA ALA A 235 -19.53 -1.02 -27.67
C ALA A 235 -18.92 0.12 -28.52
N PHE A 236 -18.20 -0.24 -29.56
CA PHE A 236 -17.54 0.67 -30.52
C PHE A 236 -16.40 1.53 -29.93
N SER A 237 -15.87 1.20 -28.77
CA SER A 237 -14.75 1.93 -28.16
C SER A 237 -13.40 1.25 -28.32
N GLY A 238 -13.37 0.00 -28.79
CA GLY A 238 -12.14 -0.79 -28.93
C GLY A 238 -11.18 -0.20 -29.95
N LYS A 239 -9.88 -0.27 -29.66
CA LYS A 239 -8.81 0.21 -30.54
C LYS A 239 -8.92 -0.33 -31.96
N PHE A 240 -9.47 -1.54 -32.12
CA PHE A 240 -9.57 -2.26 -33.38
C PHE A 240 -11.01 -2.32 -33.94
N ASP A 241 -11.97 -1.59 -33.37
CA ASP A 241 -13.37 -1.59 -33.77
C ASP A 241 -13.57 -1.28 -35.28
N LYS A 242 -12.73 -0.41 -35.83
CA LYS A 242 -12.74 -0.01 -37.25
C LYS A 242 -11.51 -0.48 -38.01
N HIS A 243 -10.80 -1.47 -37.50
CA HIS A 243 -9.59 -2.00 -38.15
C HIS A 243 -9.94 -3.22 -39.00
N PHE A 244 -9.74 -3.09 -40.30
CA PHE A 244 -10.06 -4.13 -41.30
C PHE A 244 -8.83 -4.62 -42.08
N GLU A 245 -7.63 -4.24 -41.65
CA GLU A 245 -6.39 -4.66 -42.29
C GLU A 245 -6.04 -6.10 -41.90
N ASN A 246 -5.40 -6.82 -42.82
CA ASN A 246 -4.92 -8.16 -42.52
C ASN A 246 -3.77 -8.09 -41.51
N GLY A 247 -3.85 -8.87 -40.47
CA GLY A 247 -2.83 -8.92 -39.41
C GLY A 247 -3.08 -10.01 -38.40
N GLU A 248 -2.11 -10.23 -37.51
CA GLU A 248 -2.28 -11.06 -36.32
C GLU A 248 -2.67 -10.20 -35.15
N TYR A 249 -3.71 -10.62 -34.44
CA TYR A 249 -4.12 -10.02 -33.16
C TYR A 249 -3.58 -10.87 -32.02
N ARG A 250 -2.88 -10.26 -31.09
CA ARG A 250 -2.38 -10.94 -29.91
C ARG A 250 -3.11 -10.42 -28.70
N CYS A 251 -3.55 -11.32 -27.84
CA CYS A 251 -4.07 -10.99 -26.54
C CYS A 251 -2.98 -10.30 -25.73
N VAL A 252 -3.31 -9.21 -25.04
CA VAL A 252 -2.35 -8.46 -24.22
C VAL A 252 -1.86 -9.27 -23.01
N ASN A 253 -2.64 -10.29 -22.58
CA ASN A 253 -2.35 -11.14 -21.43
C ASN A 253 -2.03 -12.61 -21.79
N CYS A 254 -2.03 -12.97 -23.06
CA CYS A 254 -1.66 -14.29 -23.56
C CYS A 254 -0.31 -14.25 -24.26
#